data_dcb13893e183c21851800af02ec0a7d1
#
_entry.id   dcb13893e183c21851800af02ec0a7d1
#
_cell.length_a   1.000
_cell.length_b   1.000
_cell.length_c   1.000
_cell.angle_alpha   90.00
_cell.angle_beta   90.00
_cell.angle_gamma   90.00
#
_symmetry.space_group_name_H-M   'P 1'
#
loop_
_entity.id
_entity.type
_entity.pdbx_description
1 polymer ?
#
loop_
_entity_poly.entity_id
_entity_poly.type
_entity_poly.pdbx_seq_one_letter_code
_entity_poly.pdbx_strand_id
1 'polypeptide(L)'
;VFNALEKTGQWEDTLIVFSADHGEQLGDHYLVGKGHFYDSAMHIPCIIRDPSDKAEDTRGTVADHFVESVDLGPTVLDWLGVEAPDRFQGKSLLGSLHREDDFEPKKEIHYEFDYRSSARGIDSNTEMDKHLLWVLRNERYKYVHFADEAIPSLLFDLEADPGEFENIAENPQYSSIILDMQSRMLRWRMQSEDQRMEHW
;
A
#
# COMPACT_ATOMS: atom_id res chain seq x y z
N VAL A 1 3.89 -26.64 -0.96
CA VAL A 1 4.53 -26.12 0.26
C VAL A 1 3.83 -26.67 1.48
N PHE A 2 2.51 -26.48 1.69
CA PHE A 2 1.77 -26.85 2.92
C PHE A 2 1.92 -28.33 3.28
N ASN A 3 1.66 -29.23 2.33
CA ASN A 3 1.87 -30.67 2.55
C ASN A 3 3.31 -31.05 2.96
N ALA A 4 4.30 -30.23 2.60
CA ALA A 4 5.67 -30.46 3.03
C ALA A 4 5.86 -30.07 4.50
N LEU A 5 5.33 -28.92 4.91
CA LEU A 5 5.37 -28.47 6.31
C LEU A 5 4.67 -29.46 7.24
N GLU A 6 3.50 -29.98 6.85
CA GLU A 6 2.79 -31.00 7.60
C GLU A 6 3.61 -32.30 7.73
N LYS A 7 4.15 -32.82 6.62
CA LYS A 7 4.94 -34.05 6.61
C LYS A 7 6.25 -33.95 7.40
N THR A 8 6.81 -32.75 7.50
CA THR A 8 8.05 -32.52 8.25
C THR A 8 7.81 -32.07 9.69
N GLY A 9 6.54 -31.94 10.11
CA GLY A 9 6.16 -31.50 11.46
C GLY A 9 6.42 -30.02 11.72
N GLN A 10 6.63 -29.21 10.68
CA GLN A 10 6.95 -27.79 10.80
C GLN A 10 5.71 -26.89 10.70
N TRP A 11 4.53 -27.46 10.47
CA TRP A 11 3.31 -26.69 10.27
C TRP A 11 2.97 -25.75 11.44
N GLU A 12 3.16 -26.24 12.69
CA GLU A 12 2.85 -25.49 13.88
C GLU A 12 3.96 -24.53 14.35
N ASP A 13 5.12 -24.56 13.66
CA ASP A 13 6.26 -23.70 13.98
C ASP A 13 6.56 -22.68 12.85
N THR A 14 5.68 -22.57 11.85
CA THR A 14 5.97 -21.74 10.67
C THR A 14 4.93 -20.64 10.50
N LEU A 15 5.38 -19.38 10.57
CA LEU A 15 4.64 -18.23 10.08
C LEU A 15 4.54 -18.32 8.56
N ILE A 16 3.34 -18.23 8.01
CA ILE A 16 3.12 -18.22 6.57
C ILE A 16 2.57 -16.87 6.16
N VAL A 17 3.26 -16.23 5.23
CA VAL A 17 2.82 -14.98 4.59
C VAL A 17 2.68 -15.25 3.09
N PHE A 18 1.46 -15.05 2.57
CA PHE A 18 1.17 -15.09 1.15
C PHE A 18 0.82 -13.70 0.67
N SER A 19 1.58 -13.19 -0.26
CA SER A 19 1.37 -11.87 -0.87
C SER A 19 1.90 -11.87 -2.30
N ALA A 20 1.79 -10.73 -2.97
CA ALA A 20 2.38 -10.46 -4.28
C ALA A 20 3.15 -9.14 -4.23
N ASP A 21 4.02 -8.89 -5.20
CA ASP A 21 4.73 -7.62 -5.36
C ASP A 21 3.83 -6.55 -5.99
N HIS A 22 2.90 -6.95 -6.86
CA HIS A 22 1.89 -6.11 -7.51
C HIS A 22 0.74 -6.97 -8.02
N GLY A 23 -0.36 -6.32 -8.40
CA GLY A 23 -1.47 -6.93 -9.12
C GLY A 23 -1.23 -7.00 -10.62
N GLU A 24 -2.31 -7.22 -11.38
CA GLU A 24 -2.30 -7.30 -12.83
C GLU A 24 -3.61 -6.75 -13.38
N GLN A 25 -3.55 -5.83 -14.34
CA GLN A 25 -4.73 -5.13 -14.85
C GLN A 25 -5.63 -6.00 -15.74
N LEU A 26 -5.08 -7.00 -16.42
CA LEU A 26 -5.83 -8.01 -17.20
C LEU A 26 -6.91 -7.47 -18.16
N GLY A 27 -6.80 -6.24 -18.58
CA GLY A 27 -7.77 -5.55 -19.44
C GLY A 27 -8.56 -4.43 -18.73
N ASP A 28 -8.47 -4.30 -17.42
CA ASP A 28 -9.06 -3.19 -16.68
C ASP A 28 -8.52 -1.87 -17.21
N HIS A 29 -9.37 -0.88 -17.36
CA HIS A 29 -9.04 0.41 -17.98
C HIS A 29 -8.39 0.28 -19.38
N TYR A 30 -8.65 -0.84 -20.09
CA TYR A 30 -8.02 -1.20 -21.37
C TYR A 30 -6.49 -1.38 -21.27
N LEU A 31 -5.99 -1.67 -20.07
CA LEU A 31 -4.57 -1.83 -19.77
C LEU A 31 -4.22 -3.29 -19.48
N VAL A 32 -2.98 -3.65 -19.71
CA VAL A 32 -2.40 -4.96 -19.36
C VAL A 32 -1.07 -4.73 -18.65
N GLY A 33 -0.70 -5.65 -17.78
CA GLY A 33 0.49 -5.52 -16.98
C GLY A 33 0.22 -4.75 -15.68
N LYS A 34 1.25 -4.12 -15.19
CA LYS A 34 1.27 -3.38 -13.91
C LYS A 34 1.71 -1.95 -14.13
N GLY A 35 1.44 -1.14 -13.16
CA GLY A 35 1.81 0.27 -13.13
C GLY A 35 0.58 1.14 -12.92
N HIS A 36 0.78 2.43 -13.09
CA HIS A 36 -0.26 3.40 -12.86
C HIS A 36 -0.70 3.45 -11.39
N PHE A 37 -1.99 3.64 -11.14
CA PHE A 37 -2.56 3.96 -9.82
C PHE A 37 -3.84 3.20 -9.51
N TYR A 38 -4.30 2.34 -10.42
CA TYR A 38 -5.56 1.60 -10.28
C TYR A 38 -5.43 0.45 -9.27
N ASP A 39 -6.52 0.16 -8.56
CA ASP A 39 -6.56 -0.93 -7.57
C ASP A 39 -6.25 -2.28 -8.20
N SER A 40 -6.64 -2.53 -9.45
CA SER A 40 -6.29 -3.78 -10.14
C SER A 40 -4.79 -4.07 -10.20
N ALA A 41 -3.95 -3.03 -10.25
CA ALA A 41 -2.50 -3.16 -10.23
C ALA A 41 -1.88 -3.07 -8.82
N MET A 42 -2.55 -2.41 -7.86
CA MET A 42 -1.96 -2.06 -6.56
C MET A 42 -2.59 -2.79 -5.38
N HIS A 43 -3.84 -3.25 -5.48
CA HIS A 43 -4.50 -4.03 -4.45
C HIS A 43 -4.12 -5.50 -4.57
N ILE A 44 -3.18 -5.94 -3.75
CA ILE A 44 -2.59 -7.28 -3.74
C ILE A 44 -3.12 -8.12 -2.58
N PRO A 45 -3.07 -9.45 -2.66
CA PRO A 45 -3.43 -10.30 -1.54
C PRO A 45 -2.45 -10.13 -0.37
N CYS A 46 -2.97 -10.18 0.85
CA CYS A 46 -2.18 -10.31 2.06
C CYS A 46 -2.85 -11.36 2.96
N ILE A 47 -2.28 -12.55 3.02
CA ILE A 47 -2.78 -13.64 3.88
C ILE A 47 -1.67 -14.04 4.83
N ILE A 48 -1.93 -13.95 6.13
CA ILE A 48 -0.96 -14.29 7.16
C ILE A 48 -1.55 -15.38 8.04
N ARG A 49 -0.80 -16.48 8.20
CA ARG A 49 -1.06 -17.51 9.19
C ARG A 49 0.02 -17.46 10.26
N ASP A 50 -0.34 -17.00 11.42
CA ASP A 50 0.45 -17.19 12.64
C ASP A 50 0.06 -18.55 13.27
N PRO A 51 1.03 -19.46 13.52
CA PRO A 51 0.75 -20.74 14.12
C PRO A 51 0.45 -20.65 15.62
N SER A 52 0.79 -19.55 16.27
CA SER A 52 0.65 -19.42 17.74
C SER A 52 -0.80 -19.41 18.21
N ASP A 53 -1.01 -19.80 19.47
CA ASP A 53 -2.33 -19.78 20.12
C ASP A 53 -2.91 -18.35 20.23
N LYS A 54 -2.06 -17.33 20.19
CA LYS A 54 -2.50 -15.93 20.21
C LYS A 54 -3.35 -15.53 19.00
N ALA A 55 -3.16 -16.22 17.87
CA ALA A 55 -3.94 -15.97 16.65
C ALA A 55 -5.15 -16.90 16.49
N GLU A 56 -5.50 -17.72 17.52
CA GLU A 56 -6.59 -18.69 17.42
C GLU A 56 -7.92 -18.04 17.02
N ASP A 57 -8.27 -16.93 17.65
CA ASP A 57 -9.54 -16.22 17.44
C ASP A 57 -9.64 -15.49 16.10
N THR A 58 -8.53 -15.34 15.39
CA THR A 58 -8.48 -14.67 14.07
C THR A 58 -8.30 -15.63 12.91
N ARG A 59 -8.09 -16.92 13.19
CA ARG A 59 -7.95 -17.94 12.13
C ARG A 59 -9.20 -18.01 11.25
N GLY A 60 -8.99 -17.92 9.93
CA GLY A 60 -10.06 -17.95 8.94
C GLY A 60 -10.93 -16.69 8.90
N THR A 61 -10.53 -15.60 9.55
CA THR A 61 -11.21 -14.31 9.46
C THR A 61 -10.60 -13.43 8.37
N VAL A 62 -11.34 -12.40 7.98
CA VAL A 62 -10.87 -11.32 7.10
C VAL A 62 -10.79 -10.05 7.93
N ALA A 63 -9.69 -9.30 7.78
CA ALA A 63 -9.51 -7.99 8.38
C ALA A 63 -9.72 -6.92 7.30
N ASP A 64 -10.65 -5.99 7.54
CA ASP A 64 -11.06 -4.98 6.56
C ASP A 64 -10.26 -3.66 6.66
N HIS A 65 -9.18 -3.63 7.44
CA HIS A 65 -8.33 -2.45 7.55
C HIS A 65 -7.22 -2.43 6.50
N PHE A 66 -6.67 -1.24 6.25
CA PHE A 66 -5.56 -1.07 5.32
C PHE A 66 -4.27 -1.72 5.81
N VAL A 67 -3.59 -2.37 4.86
CA VAL A 67 -2.28 -2.99 5.01
C VAL A 67 -1.43 -2.60 3.80
N GLU A 68 -0.15 -2.36 4.02
CA GLU A 68 0.81 -2.08 2.95
C GLU A 68 1.94 -3.11 2.96
N SER A 69 2.57 -3.36 1.82
CA SER A 69 3.68 -4.34 1.72
C SER A 69 4.84 -4.04 2.67
N VAL A 70 5.04 -2.77 3.03
CA VAL A 70 6.07 -2.34 4.00
C VAL A 70 5.80 -2.85 5.41
N ASP A 71 4.57 -3.29 5.73
CA ASP A 71 4.17 -3.83 7.03
C ASP A 71 4.65 -5.27 7.24
N LEU A 72 4.91 -6.00 6.15
CA LEU A 72 5.28 -7.41 6.23
C LEU A 72 6.65 -7.62 6.89
N GLY A 73 7.62 -6.76 6.60
CA GLY A 73 8.94 -6.82 7.21
C GLY A 73 8.92 -6.67 8.73
N PRO A 74 8.37 -5.57 9.28
CA PRO A 74 8.16 -5.41 10.72
C PRO A 74 7.36 -6.54 11.35
N THR A 75 6.33 -7.06 10.67
CA THR A 75 5.52 -8.18 11.18
C THR A 75 6.36 -9.45 11.37
N VAL A 76 7.21 -9.79 10.40
CA VAL A 76 8.08 -10.96 10.51
C VAL A 76 9.12 -10.79 11.61
N LEU A 77 9.73 -9.60 11.73
CA LEU A 77 10.71 -9.33 12.79
C LEU A 77 10.07 -9.41 14.18
N ASP A 78 8.91 -8.80 14.34
CA ASP A 78 8.16 -8.82 15.59
C ASP A 78 7.75 -10.26 15.98
N TRP A 79 7.28 -11.06 15.01
CA TRP A 79 6.98 -12.47 15.23
C TRP A 79 8.21 -13.28 15.71
N LEU A 80 9.40 -12.90 15.24
CA LEU A 80 10.66 -13.49 15.67
C LEU A 80 11.18 -12.93 17.00
N GLY A 81 10.49 -11.94 17.59
CA GLY A 81 10.95 -11.24 18.80
C GLY A 81 12.14 -10.33 18.55
N VAL A 82 12.31 -9.85 17.33
CA VAL A 82 13.40 -8.96 16.91
C VAL A 82 12.82 -7.56 16.68
N GLU A 83 13.41 -6.56 17.31
CA GLU A 83 13.03 -5.17 17.12
C GLU A 83 13.31 -4.72 15.68
N ALA A 84 12.30 -4.12 15.03
CA ALA A 84 12.45 -3.58 13.70
C ALA A 84 13.33 -2.31 13.76
N PRO A 85 14.32 -2.16 12.86
CA PRO A 85 15.12 -0.93 12.77
C PRO A 85 14.24 0.30 12.48
N ASP A 86 14.61 1.48 13.02
CA ASP A 86 13.88 2.75 12.86
C ASP A 86 13.61 3.15 11.40
N ARG A 87 14.44 2.66 10.47
CA ARG A 87 14.26 2.90 9.04
C ARG A 87 13.05 2.19 8.41
N PHE A 88 12.42 1.26 9.13
CA PHE A 88 11.19 0.61 8.66
C PHE A 88 10.01 1.58 8.83
N GLN A 89 9.31 1.86 7.75
CA GLN A 89 8.15 2.76 7.73
C GLN A 89 6.83 2.01 7.98
N GLY A 90 6.85 0.69 7.83
CA GLY A 90 5.70 -0.19 8.08
C GLY A 90 5.47 -0.43 9.57
N LYS A 91 4.29 -0.93 9.89
CA LYS A 91 3.89 -1.34 11.26
C LYS A 91 3.65 -2.85 11.30
N SER A 92 4.00 -3.48 12.43
CA SER A 92 3.67 -4.89 12.64
C SER A 92 2.16 -5.11 12.62
N LEU A 93 1.75 -6.18 11.97
CA LEU A 93 0.35 -6.63 11.90
C LEU A 93 0.02 -7.65 13.00
N LEU A 94 0.97 -7.99 13.89
CA LEU A 94 0.71 -8.96 14.96
C LEU A 94 -0.40 -8.51 15.89
N GLY A 95 -0.46 -7.21 16.21
CA GLY A 95 -1.54 -6.68 17.03
C GLY A 95 -2.94 -6.95 16.44
N SER A 96 -3.06 -6.87 15.10
CA SER A 96 -4.30 -7.25 14.41
C SER A 96 -4.55 -8.77 14.46
N LEU A 97 -3.52 -9.56 14.22
CA LEU A 97 -3.60 -11.04 14.26
C LEU A 97 -3.95 -11.57 15.64
N HIS A 98 -3.52 -10.89 16.70
CA HIS A 98 -3.73 -11.26 18.10
C HIS A 98 -4.91 -10.54 18.75
N ARG A 99 -5.62 -9.66 18.04
CA ARG A 99 -6.71 -8.80 18.56
C ARG A 99 -6.29 -7.97 19.78
N GLU A 100 -5.10 -7.39 19.70
CA GLU A 100 -4.61 -6.52 20.78
C GLU A 100 -5.44 -5.23 20.84
N ASP A 101 -5.83 -4.83 22.04
CA ASP A 101 -6.72 -3.67 22.27
C ASP A 101 -6.09 -2.34 21.86
N ASP A 102 -4.77 -2.25 21.81
CA ASP A 102 -4.00 -1.07 21.42
C ASP A 102 -3.59 -1.06 19.95
N PHE A 103 -3.98 -2.06 19.15
CA PHE A 103 -3.73 -2.06 17.72
C PHE A 103 -4.51 -0.94 17.03
N GLU A 104 -3.79 -0.01 16.45
CA GLU A 104 -4.37 1.08 15.65
C GLU A 104 -4.25 0.79 14.16
N PRO A 105 -5.34 0.43 13.47
CA PRO A 105 -5.33 0.20 12.04
C PRO A 105 -5.03 1.48 11.24
N LYS A 106 -4.39 1.31 10.11
CA LYS A 106 -4.19 2.42 9.15
C LYS A 106 -5.55 2.88 8.61
N LYS A 107 -5.72 4.20 8.48
CA LYS A 107 -6.92 4.83 7.90
C LYS A 107 -6.74 5.20 6.44
N GLU A 108 -5.52 5.10 5.96
CA GLU A 108 -5.11 5.42 4.59
C GLU A 108 -3.83 4.69 4.23
N ILE A 109 -3.60 4.55 2.93
CA ILE A 109 -2.36 4.03 2.36
C ILE A 109 -1.77 5.04 1.39
N HIS A 110 -0.46 4.93 1.23
CA HIS A 110 0.31 5.76 0.33
C HIS A 110 1.18 4.89 -0.55
N TYR A 111 1.22 5.20 -1.84
CA TYR A 111 2.18 4.58 -2.74
C TYR A 111 2.61 5.55 -3.83
N GLU A 112 3.73 5.24 -4.42
CA GLU A 112 4.31 6.03 -5.51
C GLU A 112 4.64 5.12 -6.69
N PHE A 113 4.59 5.66 -7.88
CA PHE A 113 5.04 4.98 -9.08
C PHE A 113 6.01 5.86 -9.85
N ASP A 114 7.12 5.25 -10.24
CA ASP A 114 8.19 5.92 -10.97
C ASP A 114 8.28 5.37 -12.40
N TYR A 115 7.81 6.16 -13.36
CA TYR A 115 7.86 5.80 -14.76
C TYR A 115 9.26 5.92 -15.38
N ARG A 116 10.24 6.51 -14.69
CA ARG A 116 11.62 6.63 -15.19
C ARG A 116 12.25 5.28 -15.48
N SER A 117 11.83 4.24 -14.77
CA SER A 117 12.31 2.87 -14.97
C SER A 117 11.61 2.13 -16.12
N SER A 118 10.47 2.62 -16.58
CA SER A 118 9.70 2.00 -17.67
C SER A 118 10.12 2.57 -19.02
N ALA A 119 11.30 2.23 -19.50
CA ALA A 119 11.94 2.77 -20.71
C ALA A 119 11.19 2.54 -22.05
N ARG A 120 9.96 2.05 -22.03
CA ARG A 120 9.16 1.84 -23.23
C ARG A 120 8.24 3.03 -23.47
N GLY A 121 8.73 4.04 -24.19
CA GLY A 121 7.90 5.11 -24.73
C GLY A 121 8.09 6.49 -24.11
N ILE A 122 9.06 6.66 -23.22
CA ILE A 122 9.44 7.99 -22.73
C ILE A 122 10.32 8.62 -23.81
N ASP A 123 9.87 9.75 -24.36
CA ASP A 123 10.71 10.59 -25.22
C ASP A 123 11.94 11.02 -24.41
N SER A 124 13.13 10.77 -24.95
CA SER A 124 14.40 11.11 -24.30
C SER A 124 14.58 12.61 -24.00
N ASN A 125 13.64 13.44 -24.45
CA ASN A 125 13.59 14.88 -24.18
C ASN A 125 12.74 15.27 -22.97
N THR A 126 12.03 14.32 -22.32
CA THR A 126 11.20 14.63 -21.16
C THR A 126 12.07 14.69 -19.90
N GLU A 127 11.90 15.73 -19.10
CA GLU A 127 12.60 15.89 -17.83
C GLU A 127 12.27 14.71 -16.91
N MET A 128 13.31 14.00 -16.44
CA MET A 128 13.17 12.76 -15.67
C MET A 128 12.29 12.93 -14.44
N ASP A 129 12.33 14.11 -13.81
CA ASP A 129 11.59 14.38 -12.57
C ASP A 129 10.07 14.48 -12.77
N LYS A 130 9.61 14.62 -14.00
CA LYS A 130 8.16 14.68 -14.32
C LYS A 130 7.47 13.32 -14.38
N HIS A 131 8.22 12.22 -14.29
CA HIS A 131 7.69 10.87 -14.44
C HIS A 131 7.29 10.19 -13.13
N LEU A 132 6.99 10.98 -12.12
CA LEU A 132 6.57 10.49 -10.81
C LEU A 132 5.08 10.73 -10.59
N LEU A 133 4.43 9.80 -9.92
CA LEU A 133 3.11 10.03 -9.32
C LEU A 133 3.08 9.53 -7.89
N TRP A 134 2.25 10.15 -7.10
CA TRP A 134 1.92 9.74 -5.75
C TRP A 134 0.44 9.55 -5.59
N VAL A 135 0.09 8.54 -4.78
CA VAL A 135 -1.29 8.19 -4.48
C VAL A 135 -1.51 8.19 -2.98
N LEU A 136 -2.62 8.79 -2.58
CA LEU A 136 -3.22 8.62 -1.27
C LEU A 136 -4.60 8.01 -1.44
N ARG A 137 -4.85 6.89 -0.75
CA ARG A 137 -6.13 6.21 -0.75
C ARG A 137 -6.62 6.02 0.67
N ASN A 138 -7.85 6.42 0.95
CA ASN A 138 -8.60 6.06 2.15
C ASN A 138 -9.81 5.20 1.78
N GLU A 139 -10.71 4.92 2.71
CA GLU A 139 -11.89 4.07 2.45
C GLU A 139 -12.75 4.57 1.29
N ARG A 140 -12.91 5.90 1.17
CA ARG A 140 -13.81 6.48 0.20
C ARG A 140 -13.12 7.11 -1.00
N TYR A 141 -12.00 7.80 -0.81
CA TYR A 141 -11.37 8.57 -1.88
C TYR A 141 -9.99 8.06 -2.22
N LYS A 142 -9.67 8.11 -3.51
CA LYS A 142 -8.31 7.95 -4.02
C LYS A 142 -7.91 9.23 -4.75
N TYR A 143 -6.82 9.83 -4.30
CA TYR A 143 -6.23 11.01 -4.91
C TYR A 143 -4.88 10.66 -5.54
N VAL A 144 -4.69 11.07 -6.81
CA VAL A 144 -3.45 10.86 -7.57
C VAL A 144 -2.85 12.20 -7.92
N HIS A 145 -1.61 12.40 -7.54
CA HIS A 145 -0.84 13.61 -7.83
C HIS A 145 0.32 13.27 -8.75
N PHE A 146 0.45 14.02 -9.84
CA PHE A 146 1.54 13.87 -10.81
C PHE A 146 2.59 14.94 -10.58
N ALA A 147 3.87 14.59 -10.74
CA ALA A 147 4.96 15.55 -10.70
C ALA A 147 4.97 16.49 -11.91
N ASP A 148 4.42 16.08 -13.04
CA ASP A 148 4.24 16.93 -14.22
C ASP A 148 3.01 17.84 -14.02
N GLU A 149 3.23 19.15 -13.95
CA GLU A 149 2.16 20.15 -13.81
C GLU A 149 1.19 20.20 -15.01
N ALA A 150 1.61 19.66 -16.17
CA ALA A 150 0.75 19.56 -17.35
C ALA A 150 -0.28 18.41 -17.24
N ILE A 151 -0.10 17.49 -16.30
CA ILE A 151 -1.03 16.39 -16.06
C ILE A 151 -1.92 16.75 -14.88
N PRO A 152 -3.25 16.89 -15.07
CA PRO A 152 -4.15 17.21 -13.98
C PRO A 152 -4.18 16.05 -12.96
N SER A 153 -4.31 16.40 -11.70
CA SER A 153 -4.53 15.41 -10.62
C SER A 153 -5.85 14.67 -10.83
N LEU A 154 -5.96 13.48 -10.27
CA LEU A 154 -7.17 12.68 -10.31
C LEU A 154 -7.74 12.52 -8.90
N LEU A 155 -9.06 12.46 -8.82
CA LEU A 155 -9.79 12.10 -7.60
C LEU A 155 -10.91 11.12 -7.98
N PHE A 156 -10.97 10.00 -7.27
CA PHE A 156 -12.03 8.99 -7.42
C PHE A 156 -12.82 8.87 -6.13
N ASP A 157 -14.14 8.81 -6.21
CA ASP A 157 -15.03 8.44 -5.10
C ASP A 157 -15.30 6.93 -5.18
N LEU A 158 -14.55 6.13 -4.44
CA LEU A 158 -14.59 4.68 -4.51
C LEU A 158 -15.89 4.06 -4.00
N GLU A 159 -16.71 4.84 -3.27
CA GLU A 159 -18.05 4.42 -2.85
C GLU A 159 -19.03 4.51 -4.03
N ALA A 160 -18.94 5.56 -4.83
CA ALA A 160 -19.82 5.78 -6.00
C ALA A 160 -19.28 5.09 -7.25
N ASP A 161 -17.96 5.03 -7.40
CA ASP A 161 -17.23 4.49 -8.55
C ASP A 161 -16.08 3.58 -8.10
N PRO A 162 -16.36 2.37 -7.61
CA PRO A 162 -15.33 1.43 -7.18
C PRO A 162 -14.41 0.96 -8.32
N GLY A 163 -14.81 1.21 -9.57
CA GLY A 163 -14.02 0.89 -10.75
C GLY A 163 -13.07 1.99 -11.20
N GLU A 164 -13.09 3.17 -10.55
CA GLU A 164 -12.16 4.28 -10.85
C GLU A 164 -12.26 4.82 -12.29
N PHE A 165 -13.46 4.87 -12.85
CA PHE A 165 -13.70 5.34 -14.23
C PHE A 165 -13.94 6.84 -14.33
N GLU A 166 -14.44 7.48 -13.25
CA GLU A 166 -14.83 8.88 -13.24
C GLU A 166 -13.87 9.74 -12.42
N ASN A 167 -13.06 10.55 -13.10
CA ASN A 167 -12.25 11.56 -12.43
C ASN A 167 -13.11 12.77 -12.03
N ILE A 168 -13.28 12.99 -10.74
CA ILE A 168 -14.09 14.09 -10.18
C ILE A 168 -13.24 15.28 -9.69
N ALA A 169 -11.93 15.29 -9.95
CA ALA A 169 -11.01 16.32 -9.44
C ALA A 169 -11.33 17.74 -9.94
N GLU A 170 -11.89 17.87 -11.13
CA GLU A 170 -12.24 19.19 -11.70
C GLU A 170 -13.56 19.78 -11.13
N ASN A 171 -14.36 18.98 -10.42
CA ASN A 171 -15.62 19.45 -9.85
C ASN A 171 -15.35 20.27 -8.56
N PRO A 172 -15.72 21.57 -8.52
CA PRO A 172 -15.41 22.46 -7.42
C PRO A 172 -15.94 22.01 -6.06
N GLN A 173 -16.99 21.19 -6.02
CA GLN A 173 -17.54 20.66 -4.76
C GLN A 173 -16.56 19.78 -3.99
N TYR A 174 -15.56 19.18 -4.67
CA TYR A 174 -14.54 18.33 -4.06
C TYR A 174 -13.23 19.08 -3.72
N SER A 175 -13.14 20.38 -3.96
CA SER A 175 -11.91 21.15 -3.74
C SER A 175 -11.38 21.04 -2.31
N SER A 176 -12.26 21.04 -1.30
CA SER A 176 -11.86 20.87 0.09
C SER A 176 -11.29 19.48 0.39
N ILE A 177 -11.81 18.45 -0.25
CA ILE A 177 -11.32 17.07 -0.13
C ILE A 177 -9.93 16.97 -0.75
N ILE A 178 -9.74 17.53 -1.94
CA ILE A 178 -8.43 17.56 -2.61
C ILE A 178 -7.39 18.27 -1.74
N LEU A 179 -7.71 19.43 -1.18
CA LEU A 179 -6.79 20.16 -0.30
C LEU A 179 -6.43 19.37 0.97
N ASP A 180 -7.39 18.66 1.57
CA ASP A 180 -7.11 17.80 2.71
C ASP A 180 -6.19 16.65 2.31
N MET A 181 -6.48 15.95 1.20
CA MET A 181 -5.68 14.82 0.74
C MET A 181 -4.26 15.27 0.36
N GLN A 182 -4.10 16.41 -0.29
CA GLN A 182 -2.78 17.00 -0.59
C GLN A 182 -2.00 17.32 0.69
N SER A 183 -2.66 17.91 1.68
CA SER A 183 -2.03 18.23 2.98
C SER A 183 -1.58 16.96 3.73
N ARG A 184 -2.37 15.89 3.65
CA ARG A 184 -2.03 14.58 4.25
C ARG A 184 -0.87 13.93 3.52
N MET A 185 -0.89 13.93 2.20
CA MET A 185 0.19 13.43 1.35
C MET A 185 1.51 14.16 1.62
N LEU A 186 1.48 15.48 1.74
CA LEU A 186 2.67 16.28 2.08
C LEU A 186 3.21 15.92 3.47
N ARG A 187 2.35 15.79 4.47
CA ARG A 187 2.77 15.36 5.83
C ARG A 187 3.38 13.97 5.83
N TRP A 188 2.74 13.02 5.14
CA TRP A 188 3.28 11.67 5.01
C TRP A 188 4.68 11.71 4.37
N ARG A 189 4.85 12.49 3.30
CA ARG A 189 6.16 12.62 2.64
C ARG A 189 7.22 13.18 3.59
N MET A 190 6.91 14.22 4.33
CA MET A 190 7.83 14.81 5.31
C MET A 190 8.19 13.83 6.43
N GLN A 191 7.27 12.97 6.84
CA GLN A 191 7.49 11.96 7.88
C GLN A 191 8.24 10.72 7.37
N SER A 192 8.09 10.40 6.07
CA SER A 192 8.74 9.24 5.45
C SER A 192 10.09 9.56 4.81
N GLU A 193 10.50 10.82 4.76
CA GLU A 193 11.84 11.20 4.32
C GLU A 193 12.91 10.58 5.23
N ASP A 194 13.99 10.15 4.59
CA ASP A 194 15.13 9.55 5.30
C ASP A 194 15.76 10.58 6.25
N GLN A 195 15.60 10.35 7.54
CA GLN A 195 16.06 11.25 8.61
C GLN A 195 17.60 11.14 8.84
N ARG A 196 18.39 10.80 7.84
CA ARG A 196 19.85 10.72 7.94
C ARG A 196 20.53 12.03 8.38
N MET A 197 19.76 13.11 8.46
CA MET A 197 20.27 14.42 8.88
C MET A 197 20.29 14.62 10.40
N GLU A 198 19.78 13.68 11.20
CA GLU A 198 19.79 13.79 12.68
C GLU A 198 21.17 13.63 13.33
N HIS A 199 22.22 13.38 12.55
CA HIS A 199 23.57 13.12 13.05
C HIS A 199 24.63 14.11 12.55
N TRP A 200 24.23 15.34 12.25
CA TRP A 200 25.17 16.43 11.94
C TRP A 200 25.33 17.40 13.11
#